data_983aa1807ffbc8483fd3832d23bb72eb
#
_entry.id   983aa1807ffbc8483fd3832d23bb72eb
#
_cell.length_a   1.000
_cell.length_b   1.000
_cell.length_c   1.000
_cell.angle_alpha   90.00
_cell.angle_beta   90.00
_cell.angle_gamma   90.00
#
_symmetry.space_group_name_H-M   'P 1'
#
loop_
_entity.id
_entity.type
_entity.pdbx_description
1 polymer ?
#
loop_
_entity_poly.entity_id
_entity_poly.type
_entity_poly.pdbx_seq_one_letter_code
_entity_poly.pdbx_strand_id
1 'polypeptide(L)'
;MANVASDALFVLIKSLSKSEKRYFRLQPMAEDGQHRVLFDAMEKLSTYDEDKLFKLLKGSPITDAISIAKNRLYHAVLKALASFHHKATARAEVMRLLQSIEVLYMRELFEQADKLVNSALKIARKNELSALQLELNEWKERILESLNNPAAERYELL
;
A
#
# COMPACT_ATOMS: atom_id res chain seq x y z
N MET A 1 -0.32 -12.56 11.14
CA MET A 1 0.52 -11.40 10.77
C MET A 1 1.89 -11.58 11.39
N ALA A 2 2.97 -11.38 10.63
CA ALA A 2 4.33 -11.52 11.15
C ALA A 2 4.58 -10.50 12.28
N ASN A 3 5.16 -10.95 13.38
CA ASN A 3 5.50 -10.09 14.50
C ASN A 3 6.71 -9.24 14.06
N VAL A 4 6.49 -7.95 13.90
CA VAL A 4 7.56 -7.00 13.54
C VAL A 4 8.45 -6.81 14.77
N ALA A 5 9.78 -6.99 14.63
CA ALA A 5 10.72 -6.73 15.72
C ALA A 5 10.50 -5.32 16.30
N SER A 6 10.60 -5.18 17.62
CA SER A 6 10.22 -3.94 18.32
C SER A 6 10.99 -2.69 17.90
N ASP A 7 12.17 -2.84 17.32
CA ASP A 7 13.01 -1.77 16.78
C ASP A 7 12.77 -1.49 15.27
N ALA A 8 12.14 -2.43 14.54
CA ALA A 8 11.95 -2.30 13.08
C ALA A 8 11.13 -1.05 12.72
N LEU A 9 10.09 -0.74 13.48
CA LEU A 9 9.31 0.48 13.30
C LEU A 9 10.16 1.74 13.53
N PHE A 10 10.99 1.74 14.59
CA PHE A 10 11.87 2.85 14.86
C PHE A 10 12.88 3.08 13.72
N VAL A 11 13.51 2.00 13.25
CA VAL A 11 14.45 2.07 12.11
C VAL A 11 13.76 2.60 10.86
N LEU A 12 12.54 2.10 10.56
CA LEU A 12 11.73 2.58 9.44
C LEU A 12 11.44 4.08 9.55
N ILE A 13 10.95 4.56 10.70
CA ILE A 13 10.64 5.98 10.91
C ILE A 13 11.90 6.85 10.78
N LYS A 14 13.05 6.38 11.29
CA LYS A 14 14.31 7.11 11.17
C LYS A 14 14.84 7.19 9.74
N SER A 15 14.55 6.21 8.90
CA SER A 15 14.95 6.19 7.49
C SER A 15 14.17 7.17 6.61
N LEU A 16 12.99 7.63 7.08
CA LEU A 16 12.13 8.51 6.29
C LEU A 16 12.74 9.88 6.04
N SER A 17 12.67 10.35 4.81
CA SER A 17 12.96 11.73 4.44
C SER A 17 11.93 12.71 5.03
N LYS A 18 12.26 14.01 5.05
CA LYS A 18 11.36 15.06 5.52
C LYS A 18 10.02 15.09 4.73
N SER A 19 10.07 14.85 3.41
CA SER A 19 8.89 14.82 2.55
C SER A 19 7.99 13.62 2.82
N GLU A 20 8.58 12.45 3.04
CA GLU A 20 7.83 11.23 3.40
C GLU A 20 7.14 11.35 4.76
N LYS A 21 7.85 11.89 5.77
CA LYS A 21 7.28 12.17 7.08
C LYS A 21 6.12 13.16 7.00
N ARG A 22 6.27 14.22 6.20
CA ARG A 22 5.19 15.17 5.94
C ARG A 22 4.01 14.52 5.26
N TYR A 23 4.26 13.71 4.22
CA TYR A 23 3.22 12.99 3.50
C TYR A 23 2.45 12.05 4.42
N PHE A 24 3.16 11.25 5.23
CA PHE A 24 2.54 10.37 6.22
C PHE A 24 1.61 11.13 7.17
N ARG A 25 2.05 12.28 7.71
CA ARG A 25 1.25 13.10 8.63
C ARG A 25 0.00 13.72 7.99
N LEU A 26 -0.01 13.91 6.68
CA LEU A 26 -1.14 14.45 5.93
C LEU A 26 -2.18 13.39 5.53
N GLN A 27 -1.84 12.10 5.68
CA GLN A 27 -2.82 11.04 5.38
C GLN A 27 -3.99 11.09 6.37
N PRO A 28 -5.24 10.86 5.88
CA PRO A 28 -6.38 10.67 6.76
C PRO A 28 -6.15 9.41 7.59
N MET A 29 -5.99 9.56 8.89
CA MET A 29 -5.81 8.45 9.81
C MET A 29 -7.16 8.05 10.38
N ALA A 30 -7.54 6.79 10.17
CA ALA A 30 -8.86 6.27 10.49
C ALA A 30 -9.14 6.09 12.00
N GLU A 31 -8.14 6.20 12.87
CA GLU A 31 -8.29 5.94 14.31
C GLU A 31 -7.63 7.04 15.15
N ASP A 32 -8.42 7.82 15.86
CA ASP A 32 -8.14 8.66 17.06
C ASP A 32 -6.79 9.41 17.20
N GLY A 33 -6.06 9.63 16.14
CA GLY A 33 -4.75 10.29 16.21
C GLY A 33 -3.63 9.49 16.91
N GLN A 34 -3.93 8.29 17.43
CA GLN A 34 -3.00 7.46 18.20
C GLN A 34 -1.75 7.09 17.41
N HIS A 35 -1.89 6.74 16.12
CA HIS A 35 -0.76 6.45 15.24
C HIS A 35 0.20 7.65 15.11
N ARG A 36 -0.35 8.87 15.09
CA ARG A 36 0.46 10.10 15.01
C ARG A 36 1.22 10.33 16.31
N VAL A 37 0.57 10.13 17.46
CA VAL A 37 1.21 10.26 18.78
C VAL A 37 2.38 9.28 18.91
N LEU A 38 2.19 8.03 18.53
CA LEU A 38 3.25 7.00 18.56
C LEU A 38 4.37 7.31 17.56
N PHE A 39 4.03 7.75 16.34
CA PHE A 39 4.99 8.17 15.33
C PHE A 39 5.88 9.31 15.82
N ASP A 40 5.27 10.36 16.37
CA ASP A 40 5.98 11.55 16.87
C ASP A 40 6.81 11.22 18.11
N ALA A 41 6.35 10.32 18.98
CA ALA A 41 7.13 9.84 20.11
C ALA A 41 8.39 9.07 19.65
N MET A 42 8.25 8.16 18.68
CA MET A 42 9.39 7.43 18.12
C MET A 42 10.36 8.34 17.36
N GLU A 43 9.84 9.34 16.64
CA GLU A 43 10.69 10.28 15.92
C GLU A 43 11.59 11.10 16.86
N LYS A 44 11.13 11.42 18.07
CA LYS A 44 11.88 12.18 19.08
C LYS A 44 13.03 11.37 19.71
N LEU A 45 12.94 10.05 19.72
CA LEU A 45 14.01 9.20 20.27
C LEU A 45 15.27 9.29 19.39
N SER A 46 16.44 9.41 19.99
CA SER A 46 17.74 9.32 19.28
C SER A 46 18.13 7.87 19.04
N THR A 47 17.86 7.00 19.99
CA THR A 47 18.08 5.55 19.96
C THR A 47 16.80 4.87 20.42
N TYR A 48 16.55 3.64 19.93
CA TYR A 48 15.40 2.89 20.39
C TYR A 48 15.56 2.53 21.88
N ASP A 49 14.60 2.98 22.67
CA ASP A 49 14.56 2.77 24.13
C ASP A 49 13.09 2.70 24.54
N GLU A 50 12.66 1.52 24.96
CA GLU A 50 11.26 1.24 25.26
C GLU A 50 10.78 2.01 26.48
N ASP A 51 11.63 2.13 27.53
CA ASP A 51 11.30 2.88 28.74
C ASP A 51 11.11 4.38 28.46
N LYS A 52 11.96 4.94 27.61
CA LYS A 52 11.80 6.34 27.14
C LYS A 52 10.54 6.51 26.29
N LEU A 53 10.25 5.53 25.43
CA LEU A 53 9.03 5.54 24.63
C LEU A 53 7.79 5.55 25.53
N PHE A 54 7.74 4.68 26.54
CA PHE A 54 6.63 4.65 27.51
C PHE A 54 6.49 5.97 28.28
N LYS A 55 7.61 6.60 28.66
CA LYS A 55 7.57 7.93 29.31
C LYS A 55 6.98 9.00 28.39
N LEU A 56 7.30 8.97 27.10
CA LEU A 56 6.76 9.92 26.11
C LEU A 56 5.26 9.67 25.83
N LEU A 57 4.79 8.43 25.98
CA LEU A 57 3.40 8.02 25.76
C LEU A 57 2.56 8.06 27.04
N LYS A 58 3.11 8.49 28.18
CA LYS A 58 2.43 8.50 29.45
C LYS A 58 1.10 9.28 29.37
N GLY A 59 0.02 8.61 29.76
CA GLY A 59 -1.34 9.15 29.67
C GLY A 59 -2.05 8.93 28.34
N SER A 60 -1.42 8.26 27.39
CA SER A 60 -2.05 7.83 26.14
C SER A 60 -2.62 6.41 26.29
N PRO A 61 -3.82 6.10 25.77
CA PRO A 61 -4.39 4.75 25.80
C PRO A 61 -3.60 3.72 24.98
N ILE A 62 -2.59 4.16 24.21
CA ILE A 62 -1.70 3.29 23.41
C ILE A 62 -0.86 2.36 24.31
N THR A 63 -0.55 2.77 25.54
CA THR A 63 0.35 2.02 26.43
C THR A 63 -0.16 0.61 26.74
N ASP A 64 -1.47 0.42 26.83
CA ASP A 64 -2.07 -0.87 27.15
C ASP A 64 -1.99 -1.90 26.02
N ALA A 65 -1.81 -1.44 24.77
CA ALA A 65 -1.74 -2.27 23.58
C ALA A 65 -0.58 -1.85 22.63
N ILE A 66 0.54 -1.44 23.20
CA ILE A 66 1.65 -0.82 22.45
C ILE A 66 2.20 -1.73 21.34
N SER A 67 2.25 -3.04 21.56
CA SER A 67 2.72 -4.00 20.53
C SER A 67 1.81 -4.01 19.31
N ILE A 68 0.50 -3.97 19.53
CA ILE A 68 -0.50 -3.91 18.45
C ILE A 68 -0.40 -2.55 17.75
N ALA A 69 -0.26 -1.46 18.50
CA ALA A 69 -0.13 -0.12 17.94
C ALA A 69 1.14 0.03 17.10
N LYS A 70 2.27 -0.51 17.54
CA LYS A 70 3.54 -0.55 16.77
C LYS A 70 3.35 -1.28 15.44
N ASN A 71 2.73 -2.46 15.47
CA ASN A 71 2.49 -3.26 14.25
C ASN A 71 1.56 -2.54 13.27
N ARG A 72 0.46 -1.98 13.75
CA ARG A 72 -0.48 -1.19 12.94
C ARG A 72 0.20 0.05 12.33
N LEU A 73 0.98 0.78 13.12
CA LEU A 73 1.72 1.95 12.64
C LEU A 73 2.77 1.56 11.59
N TYR A 74 3.48 0.45 11.78
CA TYR A 74 4.44 -0.06 10.80
C TYR A 74 3.79 -0.26 9.42
N HIS A 75 2.66 -0.96 9.38
CA HIS A 75 1.92 -1.18 8.14
C HIS A 75 1.32 0.11 7.56
N ALA A 76 0.87 1.04 8.41
CA ALA A 76 0.38 2.34 7.97
C ALA A 76 1.49 3.19 7.32
N VAL A 77 2.70 3.19 7.89
CA VAL A 77 3.87 3.86 7.30
C VAL A 77 4.25 3.23 5.96
N LEU A 78 4.32 1.89 5.87
CA LEU A 78 4.60 1.20 4.61
C LEU A 78 3.56 1.51 3.53
N LYS A 79 2.28 1.51 3.88
CA LYS A 79 1.19 1.88 2.96
C LYS A 79 1.34 3.31 2.46
N ALA A 80 1.67 4.25 3.34
CA ALA A 80 1.90 5.63 2.98
C ALA A 80 3.11 5.79 2.06
N LEU A 81 4.22 5.08 2.32
CA LEU A 81 5.41 5.07 1.46
C LEU A 81 5.11 4.49 0.08
N ALA A 82 4.40 3.37 0.01
CA ALA A 82 3.97 2.78 -1.27
C ALA A 82 3.13 3.78 -2.07
N SER A 83 2.21 4.48 -1.41
CA SER A 83 1.40 5.53 -2.04
C SER A 83 2.22 6.76 -2.46
N PHE A 84 3.20 7.18 -1.65
CA PHE A 84 4.08 8.29 -1.96
C PHE A 84 4.97 7.99 -3.18
N HIS A 85 5.49 6.77 -3.25
CA HIS A 85 6.42 6.32 -4.29
C HIS A 85 5.75 5.58 -5.46
N HIS A 86 4.41 5.59 -5.57
CA HIS A 86 3.69 4.81 -6.59
C HIS A 86 4.11 5.11 -8.05
N LYS A 87 4.70 6.27 -8.30
CA LYS A 87 5.26 6.66 -9.61
C LYS A 87 6.79 6.73 -9.61
N ALA A 88 7.45 6.31 -8.52
CA ALA A 88 8.91 6.39 -8.44
C ALA A 88 9.61 5.48 -9.46
N THR A 89 8.96 4.37 -9.83
CA THR A 89 9.46 3.44 -10.86
C THR A 89 8.33 3.03 -11.80
N ALA A 90 8.68 2.73 -13.05
CA ALA A 90 7.73 2.19 -14.03
C ALA A 90 7.07 0.89 -13.52
N ARG A 91 7.82 0.05 -12.78
CA ARG A 91 7.29 -1.16 -12.15
C ARG A 91 6.20 -0.83 -11.14
N ALA A 92 6.43 0.12 -10.23
CA ALA A 92 5.44 0.51 -9.22
C ALA A 92 4.16 1.08 -9.85
N GLU A 93 4.32 1.86 -10.93
CA GLU A 93 3.17 2.38 -11.68
C GLU A 93 2.35 1.26 -12.33
N VAL A 94 3.00 0.30 -12.99
CA VAL A 94 2.31 -0.86 -13.60
C VAL A 94 1.59 -1.70 -12.54
N MET A 95 2.21 -1.97 -11.40
CA MET A 95 1.57 -2.72 -10.31
C MET A 95 0.33 -2.02 -9.75
N ARG A 96 0.36 -0.69 -9.64
CA ARG A 96 -0.82 0.08 -9.26
C ARG A 96 -1.94 -0.01 -10.30
N LEU A 97 -1.57 0.01 -11.59
CA LEU A 97 -2.55 -0.16 -12.68
C LEU A 97 -3.17 -1.57 -12.65
N LEU A 98 -2.39 -2.62 -12.38
CA LEU A 98 -2.89 -3.98 -12.23
C LEU A 98 -3.96 -4.07 -11.14
N GLN A 99 -3.73 -3.51 -9.96
CA GLN A 99 -4.75 -3.46 -8.90
C GLN A 99 -6.04 -2.75 -9.35
N SER A 100 -5.89 -1.66 -10.12
CA SER A 100 -7.06 -0.93 -10.63
C SER A 100 -7.81 -1.73 -11.71
N ILE A 101 -7.10 -2.48 -12.55
CA ILE A 101 -7.66 -3.37 -13.56
C ILE A 101 -8.49 -4.46 -12.88
N GLU A 102 -7.94 -5.11 -11.86
CA GLU A 102 -8.64 -6.14 -11.08
C GLU A 102 -9.94 -5.59 -10.46
N VAL A 103 -9.89 -4.42 -9.82
CA VAL A 103 -11.08 -3.78 -9.23
C VAL A 103 -12.13 -3.47 -10.28
N LEU A 104 -11.74 -2.99 -11.47
CA LEU A 104 -12.69 -2.70 -12.56
C LEU A 104 -13.28 -3.98 -13.13
N TYR A 105 -12.48 -5.03 -13.29
CA TYR A 105 -12.93 -6.34 -13.75
C TYR A 105 -13.99 -6.93 -12.82
N MET A 106 -13.72 -6.94 -11.50
CA MET A 106 -14.67 -7.41 -10.47
C MET A 106 -15.98 -6.60 -10.43
N ARG A 107 -15.98 -5.41 -11.00
CA ARG A 107 -17.18 -4.56 -11.16
C ARG A 107 -17.85 -4.68 -12.53
N GLU A 108 -17.41 -5.63 -13.35
CA GLU A 108 -17.88 -5.83 -14.72
C GLU A 108 -17.68 -4.59 -15.62
N LEU A 109 -16.74 -3.69 -15.25
CA LEU A 109 -16.39 -2.50 -16.03
C LEU A 109 -15.30 -2.82 -17.05
N PHE A 110 -15.54 -3.81 -17.90
CA PHE A 110 -14.55 -4.41 -18.80
C PHE A 110 -13.93 -3.43 -19.80
N GLU A 111 -14.71 -2.52 -20.38
CA GLU A 111 -14.18 -1.50 -21.30
C GLU A 111 -13.19 -0.54 -20.61
N GLN A 112 -13.45 -0.19 -19.34
CA GLN A 112 -12.54 0.65 -18.57
C GLN A 112 -11.27 -0.13 -18.18
N ALA A 113 -11.41 -1.39 -17.79
CA ALA A 113 -10.29 -2.29 -17.50
C ALA A 113 -9.40 -2.46 -18.73
N ASP A 114 -9.98 -2.65 -19.93
CA ASP A 114 -9.25 -2.78 -21.20
C ASP A 114 -8.39 -1.54 -21.49
N LYS A 115 -8.94 -0.35 -21.31
CA LYS A 115 -8.16 0.90 -21.49
C LYS A 115 -6.97 0.97 -20.56
N LEU A 116 -7.13 0.53 -19.29
CA LEU A 116 -6.03 0.52 -18.33
C LEU A 116 -4.98 -0.55 -18.66
N VAL A 117 -5.38 -1.76 -19.08
CA VAL A 117 -4.44 -2.80 -19.53
C VAL A 117 -3.59 -2.29 -20.68
N ASN A 118 -4.21 -1.68 -21.69
CA ASN A 118 -3.47 -1.12 -22.83
C ASN A 118 -2.47 -0.03 -22.42
N SER A 119 -2.84 0.80 -21.44
CA SER A 119 -1.94 1.82 -20.89
C SER A 119 -0.79 1.21 -20.10
N ALA A 120 -1.06 0.22 -19.27
CA ALA A 120 -0.05 -0.51 -18.49
C ALA A 120 0.93 -1.27 -19.39
N LEU A 121 0.44 -1.92 -20.45
CA LEU A 121 1.28 -2.62 -21.44
C LEU A 121 2.25 -1.68 -22.14
N LYS A 122 1.85 -0.44 -22.47
CA LYS A 122 2.76 0.56 -23.06
C LYS A 122 3.92 0.88 -22.11
N ILE A 123 3.63 1.06 -20.82
CA ILE A 123 4.65 1.34 -19.80
C ILE A 123 5.57 0.12 -19.62
N ALA A 124 4.98 -1.08 -19.48
CA ALA A 124 5.72 -2.32 -19.28
C ALA A 124 6.65 -2.64 -20.45
N ARG A 125 6.20 -2.45 -21.69
CA ARG A 125 7.03 -2.65 -22.91
C ARG A 125 8.17 -1.65 -23.00
N LYS A 126 7.90 -0.35 -22.76
CA LYS A 126 8.91 0.71 -22.80
C LYS A 126 10.04 0.47 -21.79
N ASN A 127 9.74 -0.18 -20.67
CA ASN A 127 10.68 -0.42 -19.56
C ASN A 127 11.12 -1.90 -19.44
N GLU A 128 10.87 -2.71 -20.47
CA GLU A 128 11.30 -4.12 -20.56
C GLU A 128 10.87 -4.99 -19.36
N LEU A 129 9.69 -4.72 -18.78
CA LEU A 129 9.15 -5.43 -17.63
C LEU A 129 8.45 -6.73 -18.07
N SER A 130 9.20 -7.71 -18.57
CA SER A 130 8.67 -8.92 -19.22
C SER A 130 7.68 -9.71 -18.37
N ALA A 131 7.95 -9.90 -17.08
CA ALA A 131 7.04 -10.61 -16.18
C ALA A 131 5.67 -9.89 -16.05
N LEU A 132 5.68 -8.57 -15.93
CA LEU A 132 4.44 -7.78 -15.87
C LEU A 132 3.73 -7.70 -17.23
N GLN A 133 4.46 -7.78 -18.35
CA GLN A 133 3.84 -7.89 -19.67
C GLN A 133 3.05 -9.19 -19.81
N LEU A 134 3.59 -10.30 -19.31
CA LEU A 134 2.89 -11.59 -19.32
C LEU A 134 1.59 -11.50 -18.53
N GLU A 135 1.65 -11.05 -17.29
CA GLU A 135 0.48 -10.88 -16.42
C GLU A 135 -0.57 -9.94 -17.03
N LEU A 136 -0.14 -8.82 -17.62
CA LEU A 136 -1.04 -7.88 -18.30
C LEU A 136 -1.71 -8.48 -19.55
N ASN A 137 -1.02 -9.36 -20.29
CA ASN A 137 -1.61 -10.05 -21.43
C ASN A 137 -2.66 -11.06 -20.97
N GLU A 138 -2.45 -11.78 -19.87
CA GLU A 138 -3.47 -12.66 -19.27
C GLU A 138 -4.72 -11.87 -18.86
N TRP A 139 -4.56 -10.71 -18.24
CA TRP A 139 -5.68 -9.81 -17.95
C TRP A 139 -6.40 -9.34 -19.22
N LYS A 140 -5.62 -9.03 -20.27
CA LYS A 140 -6.19 -8.62 -21.57
C LYS A 140 -7.06 -9.70 -22.17
N GLU A 141 -6.62 -10.95 -22.16
CA GLU A 141 -7.38 -12.10 -22.67
C GLU A 141 -8.68 -12.29 -21.90
N ARG A 142 -8.64 -12.31 -20.56
CA ARG A 142 -9.85 -12.43 -19.71
C ARG A 142 -10.86 -11.31 -19.99
N ILE A 143 -10.39 -10.07 -20.10
CA ILE A 143 -11.27 -8.92 -20.38
C ILE A 143 -11.93 -9.06 -21.76
N LEU A 144 -11.16 -9.46 -22.77
CA LEU A 144 -11.70 -9.67 -24.13
C LEU A 144 -12.72 -10.81 -24.19
N GLU A 145 -12.49 -11.89 -23.46
CA GLU A 145 -13.45 -12.99 -23.33
C GLU A 145 -14.76 -12.50 -22.71
N SER A 146 -14.70 -11.73 -21.62
CA SER A 146 -15.88 -11.16 -20.95
C SER A 146 -16.63 -10.15 -21.85
N LEU A 147 -15.91 -9.35 -22.62
CA LEU A 147 -16.52 -8.41 -23.59
C LEU A 147 -17.21 -9.13 -24.74
N ASN A 148 -16.65 -10.25 -25.21
CA ASN A 148 -17.19 -11.02 -26.34
C ASN A 148 -18.31 -11.99 -25.94
N ASN A 149 -18.37 -12.40 -24.66
CA ASN A 149 -19.34 -13.36 -24.15
C ASN A 149 -19.95 -12.94 -22.81
N PRO A 150 -20.71 -11.85 -22.76
CA PRO A 150 -21.24 -11.28 -21.51
C PRO A 150 -22.24 -12.20 -20.77
N ALA A 151 -22.66 -13.33 -21.36
CA ALA A 151 -23.60 -14.26 -20.76
C ALA A 151 -22.94 -15.45 -20.04
N ALA A 152 -21.67 -15.77 -20.30
CA ALA A 152 -21.02 -16.97 -19.78
C ALA A 152 -20.66 -16.86 -18.28
N GLU A 153 -20.29 -15.67 -17.79
CA GLU A 153 -19.84 -15.49 -16.40
C GLU A 153 -20.97 -15.50 -15.35
N ARG A 154 -22.22 -15.35 -15.74
CA ARG A 154 -23.37 -15.39 -14.79
C ARG A 154 -23.64 -16.77 -14.19
N TYR A 155 -23.07 -17.83 -14.73
CA TYR A 155 -23.33 -19.21 -14.31
C TYR A 155 -22.23 -19.83 -13.43
N GLU A 156 -21.06 -19.21 -13.28
CA GLU A 156 -19.97 -19.75 -12.45
C GLU A 156 -19.96 -19.22 -11.00
N LEU A 157 -20.87 -18.30 -10.64
CA LEU A 157 -20.97 -17.70 -9.31
C LEU A 157 -22.21 -18.14 -8.50
N LEU A 158 -22.90 -19.21 -8.93
CA LEU A 158 -23.98 -19.88 -8.20
C LEU A 158 -23.54 -21.28 -7.76
#